data_1f01cde84a21f255e4f08946b778de7c
#
_entry.id   1f01cde84a21f255e4f08946b778de7c
#
_cell.length_a   1.000
_cell.length_b   1.000
_cell.length_c   1.000
_cell.angle_alpha   90.00
_cell.angle_beta   90.00
_cell.angle_gamma   90.00
#
_symmetry.space_group_name_H-M   'P 1'
#
loop_
_entity.id
_entity.type
_entity.pdbx_description
1 polymer ?
#
loop_
_entity_poly.entity_id
_entity_poly.type
_entity_poly.pdbx_seq_one_letter_code
_entity_poly.pdbx_strand_id
1 'polypeptide(L)'
;MSALPRSLREVNVEKLSQERFDVLVLGGGINGASSAAALAARGARAALVDRSDFASATSQESSNLVWGGIKYLEAYEIGLVRKLCRARNALLRSYPSSVREIRFFTSHTKGFRWPLWMLLVGSWLYWLLGGGFTRRPRLLTLRDIAREEPVVALDGLDGGFEYSDAYLPDNDARFVWNLVRTALDHGCAAANYVESLGSRREGEEWVTTARDLVSGRELSIRSRVLVNACGPYADGVNERAGVSTAHRHVLSKGIHLIVNRVTPSGRALTFFADDGRLFFVVPMGSRSCIGTTDTPADSPEVAVTAEDRRFVLENINKRLRLARPLTEADVVAERCGVRPLVVDAAGAGGRDWMQLSRRHVIESDPVKRHVTIFGGKLTDCLNVGQELCDEARRLGVALPRADQAWFGEPDASARQRFFDEAGRMGLDALAPPGAAERLWRRFGAGALGLLEAIRKDASAAQEVVEGGAVLRCEVEEAARGEMVVALDDFLRRRTAMAQVVRREDLRGSPGLREVCRILFGEGGQARLAEYFGDVSAPPERAGWRRAP
;
A
#
# COMPACT_ATOMS: atom_id res chain seq x y z
N MET A 1 -13.95 -37.17 -15.72
CA MET A 1 -12.97 -36.20 -15.19
C MET A 1 -13.76 -35.17 -14.41
N SER A 2 -13.68 -35.16 -13.08
CA SER A 2 -14.29 -34.10 -12.27
C SER A 2 -13.57 -32.79 -12.61
N ALA A 3 -14.33 -31.77 -13.04
CA ALA A 3 -13.76 -30.44 -13.29
C ALA A 3 -13.10 -29.96 -11.99
N LEU A 4 -11.86 -29.49 -12.05
CA LEU A 4 -11.20 -28.85 -10.91
C LEU A 4 -12.08 -27.70 -10.41
N PRO A 5 -12.18 -27.50 -9.09
CA PRO A 5 -12.95 -26.38 -8.56
C PRO A 5 -12.41 -25.07 -9.12
N ARG A 6 -13.32 -24.21 -9.60
CA ARG A 6 -12.96 -22.88 -10.14
C ARG A 6 -12.26 -22.06 -9.05
N SER A 7 -11.22 -21.32 -9.45
CA SER A 7 -10.53 -20.40 -8.55
C SER A 7 -11.46 -19.23 -8.14
N LEU A 8 -11.16 -18.59 -7.00
CA LEU A 8 -11.90 -17.40 -6.54
C LEU A 8 -11.94 -16.32 -7.64
N ARG A 9 -10.85 -16.13 -8.39
CA ARG A 9 -10.77 -15.18 -9.48
C ARG A 9 -11.72 -15.51 -10.63
N GLU A 10 -11.75 -16.76 -11.08
CA GLU A 10 -12.61 -17.21 -12.19
C GLU A 10 -14.10 -17.04 -11.85
N VAL A 11 -14.49 -17.36 -10.63
CA VAL A 11 -15.86 -17.13 -10.14
C VAL A 11 -16.22 -15.65 -10.21
N ASN A 12 -15.33 -14.75 -9.81
CA ASN A 12 -15.59 -13.32 -9.84
C ASN A 12 -15.59 -12.76 -11.27
N VAL A 13 -14.71 -13.22 -12.17
CA VAL A 13 -14.73 -12.84 -13.59
C VAL A 13 -16.05 -13.24 -14.26
N GLU A 14 -16.60 -14.39 -13.90
CA GLU A 14 -17.91 -14.81 -14.40
C GLU A 14 -19.02 -13.91 -13.89
N LYS A 15 -19.06 -13.59 -12.59
CA LYS A 15 -20.03 -12.62 -12.02
C LYS A 15 -19.95 -11.28 -12.72
N LEU A 16 -18.76 -10.74 -12.98
CA LEU A 16 -18.56 -9.47 -13.68
C LEU A 16 -19.24 -9.44 -15.05
N SER A 17 -19.31 -10.58 -15.75
CA SER A 17 -19.96 -10.66 -17.08
C SER A 17 -21.44 -10.95 -17.04
N GLN A 18 -21.97 -11.53 -15.95
CA GLN A 18 -23.35 -12.02 -15.88
C GLN A 18 -24.26 -11.13 -15.03
N GLU A 19 -23.70 -10.41 -14.04
CA GLU A 19 -24.49 -9.63 -13.09
C GLU A 19 -24.54 -8.14 -13.49
N ARG A 20 -25.51 -7.44 -12.93
CA ARG A 20 -25.63 -5.97 -13.02
C ARG A 20 -25.28 -5.37 -11.68
N PHE A 21 -24.48 -4.31 -11.71
CA PHE A 21 -23.96 -3.66 -10.52
C PHE A 21 -24.58 -2.28 -10.30
N ASP A 22 -24.67 -1.88 -9.05
CA ASP A 22 -25.02 -0.50 -8.71
C ASP A 22 -23.82 0.40 -8.96
N VAL A 23 -22.59 -0.10 -8.65
CA VAL A 23 -21.33 0.65 -8.82
C VAL A 23 -20.25 -0.27 -9.38
N LEU A 24 -19.57 0.17 -10.44
CA LEU A 24 -18.31 -0.40 -10.91
C LEU A 24 -17.16 0.53 -10.53
N VAL A 25 -16.17 0.01 -9.83
CA VAL A 25 -14.93 0.72 -9.48
C VAL A 25 -13.80 0.22 -10.39
N LEU A 26 -13.18 1.14 -11.12
CA LEU A 26 -11.99 0.89 -11.92
C LEU A 26 -10.74 1.29 -11.11
N GLY A 27 -9.80 0.35 -10.92
CA GLY A 27 -8.56 0.53 -10.18
C GLY A 27 -8.63 0.01 -8.73
N GLY A 28 -7.86 -1.02 -8.44
CA GLY A 28 -7.78 -1.72 -7.13
C GLY A 28 -6.61 -1.26 -6.26
N GLY A 29 -6.22 0.02 -6.37
CA GLY A 29 -5.34 0.67 -5.40
C GLY A 29 -6.05 0.98 -4.09
N ILE A 30 -5.38 1.72 -3.17
CA ILE A 30 -5.92 2.02 -1.84
C ILE A 30 -7.29 2.71 -1.90
N ASN A 31 -7.50 3.66 -2.83
CA ASN A 31 -8.76 4.38 -2.96
C ASN A 31 -9.88 3.46 -3.48
N GLY A 32 -9.61 2.67 -4.52
CA GLY A 32 -10.62 1.76 -5.07
C GLY A 32 -10.96 0.61 -4.12
N ALA A 33 -9.98 0.03 -3.45
CA ALA A 33 -10.19 -1.04 -2.47
C ALA A 33 -11.03 -0.56 -1.28
N SER A 34 -10.71 0.61 -0.71
CA SER A 34 -11.50 1.20 0.39
C SER A 34 -12.92 1.57 -0.04
N SER A 35 -13.06 2.09 -1.27
CA SER A 35 -14.36 2.42 -1.86
C SER A 35 -15.24 1.18 -2.07
N ALA A 36 -14.66 0.12 -2.66
CA ALA A 36 -15.38 -1.14 -2.88
C ALA A 36 -15.80 -1.79 -1.56
N ALA A 37 -14.92 -1.80 -0.56
CA ALA A 37 -15.23 -2.32 0.78
C ALA A 37 -16.38 -1.55 1.43
N ALA A 38 -16.33 -0.21 1.38
CA ALA A 38 -17.36 0.64 1.96
C ALA A 38 -18.71 0.48 1.29
N LEU A 39 -18.76 0.44 -0.05
CA LEU A 39 -19.97 0.26 -0.83
C LEU A 39 -20.61 -1.12 -0.61
N ALA A 40 -19.81 -2.19 -0.71
CA ALA A 40 -20.30 -3.56 -0.57
C ALA A 40 -20.82 -3.83 0.85
N ALA A 41 -20.08 -3.43 1.90
CA ALA A 41 -20.54 -3.58 3.28
C ALA A 41 -21.87 -2.88 3.52
N ARG A 42 -22.09 -1.72 2.90
CA ARG A 42 -23.34 -0.95 3.02
C ARG A 42 -24.46 -1.44 2.11
N GLY A 43 -24.24 -2.52 1.38
CA GLY A 43 -25.26 -3.25 0.65
C GLY A 43 -25.44 -2.85 -0.80
N ALA A 44 -24.53 -2.05 -1.39
CA ALA A 44 -24.49 -1.86 -2.82
C ALA A 44 -23.98 -3.14 -3.51
N ARG A 45 -24.54 -3.47 -4.67
CA ARG A 45 -23.94 -4.46 -5.56
C ARG A 45 -22.74 -3.82 -6.25
N ALA A 46 -21.58 -3.98 -5.63
CA ALA A 46 -20.34 -3.38 -6.09
C ALA A 46 -19.51 -4.35 -6.93
N ALA A 47 -18.83 -3.81 -7.94
CA ALA A 47 -17.79 -4.50 -8.69
C ALA A 47 -16.48 -3.72 -8.60
N LEU A 48 -15.33 -4.43 -8.60
CA LEU A 48 -13.98 -3.85 -8.59
C LEU A 48 -13.10 -4.58 -9.60
N VAL A 49 -12.49 -3.85 -10.53
CA VAL A 49 -11.52 -4.42 -11.47
C VAL A 49 -10.21 -3.64 -11.47
N ASP A 50 -9.11 -4.35 -11.68
CA ASP A 50 -7.79 -3.74 -11.92
C ASP A 50 -7.12 -4.41 -13.12
N ARG A 51 -6.47 -3.63 -13.99
CA ARG A 51 -5.75 -4.14 -15.15
C ARG A 51 -4.52 -4.98 -14.80
N SER A 52 -4.02 -4.79 -13.60
CA SER A 52 -2.90 -5.55 -13.04
C SER A 52 -3.34 -6.25 -11.74
N ASP A 53 -2.41 -6.68 -10.91
CA ASP A 53 -2.79 -7.10 -9.56
C ASP A 53 -3.23 -5.90 -8.70
N PHE A 54 -4.05 -6.16 -7.70
CA PHE A 54 -4.46 -5.12 -6.74
C PHE A 54 -3.24 -4.49 -6.05
N ALA A 55 -3.26 -3.18 -5.89
CA ALA A 55 -2.17 -2.37 -5.35
C ALA A 55 -0.89 -2.28 -6.20
N SER A 56 -0.84 -2.79 -7.40
CA SER A 56 0.39 -2.93 -8.21
C SER A 56 1.03 -1.61 -8.69
N ALA A 57 0.36 -0.46 -8.53
CA ALA A 57 0.89 0.85 -8.87
C ALA A 57 1.39 1.62 -7.61
N THR A 58 1.00 2.87 -7.43
CA THR A 58 1.43 3.75 -6.33
C THR A 58 1.25 3.12 -4.94
N SER A 59 0.21 2.29 -4.76
CA SER A 59 -0.18 1.76 -3.45
C SER A 59 0.79 0.75 -2.85
N GLN A 60 1.68 0.15 -3.64
CA GLN A 60 2.77 -0.72 -3.15
C GLN A 60 4.12 -0.02 -3.01
N GLU A 61 4.22 1.26 -3.39
CA GLU A 61 5.48 2.01 -3.44
C GLU A 61 5.56 3.09 -2.37
N SER A 62 4.73 2.98 -1.32
CA SER A 62 4.74 3.91 -0.21
C SER A 62 5.94 3.68 0.73
N SER A 63 6.16 4.61 1.64
CA SER A 63 7.13 4.43 2.74
C SER A 63 6.58 3.55 3.87
N ASN A 64 5.46 2.86 3.72
CA ASN A 64 4.68 2.19 4.77
C ASN A 64 4.18 3.15 5.87
N LEU A 65 4.27 4.46 5.69
CA LEU A 65 3.85 5.43 6.69
C LEU A 65 2.37 5.78 6.58
N VAL A 66 1.69 5.74 7.70
CA VAL A 66 0.34 6.27 7.90
C VAL A 66 0.49 7.64 8.54
N TRP A 67 0.91 8.61 7.72
CA TRP A 67 1.45 9.88 8.16
C TRP A 67 0.39 10.98 8.18
N GLY A 68 0.24 11.65 9.33
CA GLY A 68 -0.71 12.76 9.53
C GLY A 68 -0.26 14.09 8.92
N GLY A 69 0.97 14.15 8.36
CA GLY A 69 1.40 15.26 7.51
C GLY A 69 1.86 16.52 8.24
N ILE A 70 2.68 16.39 9.29
CA ILE A 70 3.25 17.52 10.03
C ILE A 70 3.87 18.60 9.13
N LYS A 71 4.45 18.21 7.97
CA LYS A 71 5.04 19.14 6.99
C LYS A 71 4.04 20.17 6.46
N TYR A 72 2.74 19.84 6.39
CA TYR A 72 1.72 20.78 5.88
C TYR A 72 1.43 21.94 6.84
N LEU A 73 1.95 21.89 8.07
CA LEU A 73 1.94 23.05 8.96
C LEU A 73 2.78 24.22 8.39
N GLU A 74 3.83 23.92 7.61
CA GLU A 74 4.64 24.94 6.92
C GLU A 74 3.81 25.75 5.90
N ALA A 75 2.82 25.11 5.28
CA ALA A 75 1.89 25.74 4.34
C ALA A 75 0.59 26.24 5.02
N TYR A 76 0.54 26.24 6.37
CA TYR A 76 -0.63 26.62 7.15
C TYR A 76 -1.90 25.81 6.85
N GLU A 77 -1.77 24.59 6.28
CA GLU A 77 -2.89 23.69 6.00
C GLU A 77 -3.40 22.98 7.26
N ILE A 78 -3.75 23.74 8.31
CA ILE A 78 -4.16 23.23 9.63
C ILE A 78 -5.36 22.29 9.54
N GLY A 79 -6.34 22.64 8.68
CA GLY A 79 -7.53 21.80 8.43
C GLY A 79 -7.17 20.43 7.87
N LEU A 80 -6.27 20.36 6.89
CA LEU A 80 -5.78 19.12 6.31
C LEU A 80 -5.02 18.28 7.35
N VAL A 81 -4.12 18.89 8.12
CA VAL A 81 -3.37 18.21 9.18
C VAL A 81 -4.33 17.59 10.20
N ARG A 82 -5.34 18.34 10.64
CA ARG A 82 -6.36 17.83 11.58
C ARG A 82 -7.14 16.66 10.99
N LYS A 83 -7.57 16.74 9.71
CA LYS A 83 -8.25 15.65 9.00
C LYS A 83 -7.38 14.40 8.95
N LEU A 84 -6.13 14.52 8.51
CA LEU A 84 -5.19 13.41 8.40
C LEU A 84 -4.80 12.80 9.75
N CYS A 85 -4.59 13.60 10.79
CA CYS A 85 -4.35 13.09 12.14
C CYS A 85 -5.53 12.29 12.68
N ARG A 86 -6.77 12.72 12.43
CA ARG A 86 -7.98 11.98 12.80
C ARG A 86 -8.09 10.66 12.03
N ALA A 87 -7.81 10.68 10.73
CA ALA A 87 -7.79 9.48 9.88
C ALA A 87 -6.73 8.47 10.35
N ARG A 88 -5.50 8.93 10.63
CA ARG A 88 -4.44 8.11 11.24
C ARG A 88 -4.90 7.50 12.57
N ASN A 89 -5.48 8.28 13.45
CA ASN A 89 -5.97 7.80 14.74
C ASN A 89 -7.09 6.76 14.59
N ALA A 90 -7.98 6.94 13.60
CA ALA A 90 -8.99 5.94 13.27
C ALA A 90 -8.36 4.63 12.81
N LEU A 91 -7.35 4.69 11.93
CA LEU A 91 -6.61 3.51 11.48
C LEU A 91 -5.89 2.80 12.65
N LEU A 92 -5.22 3.54 13.55
CA LEU A 92 -4.58 2.97 14.76
C LEU A 92 -5.56 2.25 15.67
N ARG A 93 -6.79 2.77 15.82
CA ARG A 93 -7.83 2.14 16.64
C ARG A 93 -8.44 0.92 15.96
N SER A 94 -8.69 1.01 14.66
CA SER A 94 -9.41 -0.01 13.92
C SER A 94 -8.54 -1.18 13.47
N TYR A 95 -7.22 -0.94 13.32
CA TYR A 95 -6.26 -1.93 12.85
C TYR A 95 -5.02 -2.01 13.76
N PRO A 96 -5.19 -2.30 15.08
CA PRO A 96 -4.09 -2.24 16.05
C PRO A 96 -2.96 -3.23 15.77
N SER A 97 -3.21 -4.29 15.00
CA SER A 97 -2.17 -5.24 14.57
C SER A 97 -1.46 -4.80 13.30
N SER A 98 -2.19 -4.15 12.37
CA SER A 98 -1.71 -3.78 11.03
C SER A 98 -1.18 -2.35 10.95
N VAL A 99 -1.65 -1.45 11.82
CA VAL A 99 -1.22 -0.05 11.89
C VAL A 99 -0.73 0.22 13.31
N ARG A 100 0.54 0.57 13.44
CA ARG A 100 1.19 0.79 14.75
C ARG A 100 1.75 2.19 14.87
N GLU A 101 1.74 2.73 16.08
CA GLU A 101 2.44 3.98 16.38
C GLU A 101 3.95 3.80 16.21
N ILE A 102 4.59 4.77 15.55
CA ILE A 102 6.03 4.84 15.39
C ILE A 102 6.54 6.22 15.84
N ARG A 103 7.70 6.23 16.50
CA ARG A 103 8.39 7.46 16.89
C ARG A 103 9.26 7.95 15.74
N PHE A 104 9.11 9.22 15.39
CA PHE A 104 9.97 9.92 14.45
C PHE A 104 11.05 10.64 15.23
N PHE A 105 12.27 10.15 15.11
CA PHE A 105 13.47 10.67 15.77
C PHE A 105 14.15 11.61 14.80
N THR A 106 13.92 12.91 14.96
CA THR A 106 14.33 13.95 14.01
C THR A 106 15.54 14.70 14.55
N SER A 107 16.69 14.60 13.86
CA SER A 107 17.87 15.42 14.14
C SER A 107 17.73 16.78 13.45
N HIS A 108 18.24 17.83 14.14
CA HIS A 108 18.21 19.21 13.65
C HIS A 108 19.65 19.68 13.36
N THR A 109 19.85 20.17 12.12
CA THR A 109 21.16 20.66 11.66
C THR A 109 21.25 22.18 11.90
N LYS A 110 22.39 22.64 12.39
CA LYS A 110 22.69 24.08 12.56
C LYS A 110 22.50 24.82 11.25
N GLY A 111 21.85 25.98 11.32
CA GLY A 111 21.58 26.81 10.13
C GLY A 111 20.41 26.33 9.28
N PHE A 112 19.65 25.32 9.71
CA PHE A 112 18.40 24.97 9.05
C PHE A 112 17.43 26.16 9.11
N ARG A 113 16.61 26.36 8.04
CA ARG A 113 15.70 27.52 7.87
C ARG A 113 14.76 27.79 9.05
N TRP A 114 14.39 26.76 9.83
CA TRP A 114 13.56 26.86 11.03
C TRP A 114 14.37 26.49 12.27
N PRO A 115 14.39 27.34 13.31
CA PRO A 115 15.09 27.02 14.53
C PRO A 115 14.42 25.83 15.25
N LEU A 116 15.23 25.04 16.00
CA LEU A 116 14.78 23.82 16.68
C LEU A 116 13.55 24.05 17.57
N TRP A 117 13.51 25.18 18.34
CA TRP A 117 12.39 25.48 19.20
C TRP A 117 11.06 25.63 18.43
N MET A 118 11.09 26.20 17.21
CA MET A 118 9.90 26.36 16.37
C MET A 118 9.40 25.01 15.86
N LEU A 119 10.31 24.10 15.46
CA LEU A 119 9.95 22.74 15.06
C LEU A 119 9.36 21.95 16.23
N LEU A 120 9.89 22.14 17.45
CA LEU A 120 9.33 21.56 18.67
C LEU A 120 7.91 22.08 18.93
N VAL A 121 7.69 23.40 18.87
CA VAL A 121 6.35 24.00 19.00
C VAL A 121 5.41 23.45 17.93
N GLY A 122 5.86 23.35 16.68
CA GLY A 122 5.12 22.74 15.58
C GLY A 122 4.73 21.29 15.87
N SER A 123 5.63 20.51 16.47
CA SER A 123 5.35 19.12 16.86
C SER A 123 4.31 19.01 17.99
N TRP A 124 4.31 19.93 18.94
CA TRP A 124 3.27 20.02 19.98
C TRP A 124 1.91 20.43 19.41
N LEU A 125 1.90 21.42 18.48
CA LEU A 125 0.67 21.79 17.77
C LEU A 125 0.12 20.60 16.97
N TYR A 126 0.99 19.88 16.28
CA TYR A 126 0.62 18.66 15.57
C TYR A 126 -0.01 17.60 16.46
N TRP A 127 0.58 17.36 17.64
CA TRP A 127 0.05 16.45 18.65
C TRP A 127 -1.33 16.89 19.15
N LEU A 128 -1.53 18.19 19.42
CA LEU A 128 -2.81 18.76 19.83
C LEU A 128 -3.87 18.63 18.73
N LEU A 129 -3.53 18.91 17.47
CA LEU A 129 -4.42 18.73 16.33
C LEU A 129 -4.84 17.27 16.15
N GLY A 130 -3.97 16.33 16.55
CA GLY A 130 -4.26 14.91 16.64
C GLY A 130 -5.08 14.50 17.88
N GLY A 131 -5.53 15.45 18.70
CA GLY A 131 -6.30 15.20 19.92
C GLY A 131 -5.51 14.56 21.04
N GLY A 132 -4.18 14.69 21.06
CA GLY A 132 -3.32 14.12 22.10
C GLY A 132 -3.27 12.59 22.11
N PHE A 133 -3.68 11.94 21.02
CA PHE A 133 -3.89 10.48 20.97
C PHE A 133 -2.58 9.69 21.00
N THR A 134 -1.55 10.16 20.31
CA THR A 134 -0.24 9.52 20.26
C THR A 134 0.66 9.96 21.42
N ARG A 135 1.83 9.36 21.57
CA ARG A 135 2.80 9.79 22.59
C ARG A 135 3.25 11.22 22.35
N ARG A 136 3.48 11.96 23.47
CA ARG A 136 3.86 13.38 23.47
C ARG A 136 5.19 13.61 22.74
N PRO A 137 5.34 14.75 22.06
CA PRO A 137 6.63 15.20 21.55
C PRO A 137 7.62 15.46 22.69
N ARG A 138 8.91 15.35 22.39
CA ARG A 138 9.99 15.74 23.31
C ARG A 138 11.16 16.36 22.56
N LEU A 139 11.89 17.22 23.26
CA LEU A 139 13.18 17.73 22.82
C LEU A 139 14.24 16.63 22.97
N LEU A 140 15.20 16.58 22.05
CA LEU A 140 16.38 15.72 22.10
C LEU A 140 17.62 16.59 22.19
N THR A 141 18.38 16.42 23.27
CA THR A 141 19.73 16.98 23.36
C THR A 141 20.73 16.14 22.56
N LEU A 142 21.89 16.69 22.25
CA LEU A 142 22.97 15.92 21.59
C LEU A 142 23.37 14.67 22.39
N ARG A 143 23.29 14.75 23.74
CA ARG A 143 23.53 13.60 24.62
C ARG A 143 22.46 12.53 24.47
N ASP A 144 21.19 12.93 24.33
CA ASP A 144 20.09 11.99 24.09
C ASP A 144 20.25 11.31 22.74
N ILE A 145 20.61 12.07 21.69
CA ILE A 145 20.85 11.51 20.36
C ILE A 145 22.00 10.48 20.42
N ALA A 146 23.14 10.85 21.00
CA ALA A 146 24.29 9.95 21.13
C ALA A 146 23.98 8.66 21.89
N ARG A 147 23.16 8.76 22.94
CA ARG A 147 22.79 7.61 23.78
C ARG A 147 21.75 6.71 23.12
N GLU A 148 20.71 7.29 22.53
CA GLU A 148 19.53 6.55 22.08
C GLU A 148 19.62 6.07 20.63
N GLU A 149 20.34 6.82 19.79
CA GLU A 149 20.58 6.48 18.38
C GLU A 149 22.06 6.75 18.01
N PRO A 150 22.99 5.95 18.54
CA PRO A 150 24.43 6.17 18.34
C PRO A 150 24.87 6.09 16.87
N VAL A 151 23.99 5.57 16.00
CA VAL A 151 24.19 5.53 14.56
C VAL A 151 24.04 6.90 13.90
N VAL A 152 23.41 7.87 14.55
CA VAL A 152 23.23 9.23 14.02
C VAL A 152 24.51 10.02 14.15
N ALA A 153 25.01 10.57 13.04
CA ALA A 153 26.15 11.48 13.05
C ALA A 153 25.78 12.79 13.78
N LEU A 154 26.64 13.22 14.71
CA LEU A 154 26.39 14.42 15.53
C LEU A 154 26.95 15.70 14.93
N ASP A 155 27.82 15.57 13.92
CA ASP A 155 28.51 16.70 13.30
C ASP A 155 27.50 17.68 12.69
N GLY A 156 27.63 18.94 13.05
CA GLY A 156 26.74 20.00 12.57
C GLY A 156 25.33 20.00 13.17
N LEU A 157 25.01 19.12 14.13
CA LEU A 157 23.73 19.16 14.83
C LEU A 157 23.77 20.15 16.01
N ASP A 158 22.59 20.66 16.37
CA ASP A 158 22.38 21.43 17.62
C ASP A 158 21.32 20.79 18.52
N GLY A 159 20.78 19.64 18.15
CA GLY A 159 19.82 18.85 18.89
C GLY A 159 18.83 18.15 17.97
N GLY A 160 17.63 17.93 18.46
CA GLY A 160 16.55 17.30 17.71
C GLY A 160 15.23 17.30 18.47
N PHE A 161 14.24 16.67 17.90
CA PHE A 161 12.96 16.45 18.55
C PHE A 161 12.36 15.10 18.12
N GLU A 162 11.51 14.58 18.94
CA GLU A 162 10.81 13.33 18.67
C GLU A 162 9.30 13.54 18.74
N TYR A 163 8.57 13.03 17.76
CA TYR A 163 7.11 13.03 17.73
C TYR A 163 6.60 11.66 17.26
N SER A 164 5.29 11.44 17.33
CA SER A 164 4.69 10.18 16.90
C SER A 164 3.81 10.34 15.69
N ASP A 165 3.87 9.31 14.86
CA ASP A 165 2.92 9.05 13.79
C ASP A 165 2.59 7.56 13.73
N ALA A 166 2.14 7.03 12.59
CA ALA A 166 1.86 5.61 12.45
C ALA A 166 2.50 5.02 11.20
N TYR A 167 2.63 3.70 11.18
CA TYR A 167 3.19 2.96 10.06
C TYR A 167 2.58 1.57 9.95
N LEU A 168 2.77 0.95 8.79
CA LEU A 168 2.44 -0.44 8.51
C LEU A 168 3.69 -1.31 8.77
N PRO A 169 3.70 -2.15 9.82
CA PRO A 169 4.86 -3.02 10.13
C PRO A 169 5.06 -4.16 9.12
N ASP A 170 4.07 -4.45 8.30
CA ASP A 170 4.14 -5.42 7.20
C ASP A 170 4.23 -4.67 5.85
N ASN A 171 3.40 -5.01 4.88
CA ASN A 171 3.41 -4.52 3.52
C ASN A 171 2.20 -3.60 3.25
N ASP A 172 2.43 -2.47 2.59
CA ASP A 172 1.39 -1.55 2.16
C ASP A 172 0.39 -2.21 1.19
N ALA A 173 0.88 -2.97 0.21
CA ALA A 173 0.02 -3.69 -0.72
C ALA A 173 -0.81 -4.79 -0.02
N ARG A 174 -0.28 -5.43 1.02
CA ARG A 174 -1.03 -6.38 1.85
C ARG A 174 -2.20 -5.70 2.56
N PHE A 175 -2.00 -4.47 3.05
CA PHE A 175 -3.09 -3.70 3.66
C PHE A 175 -4.21 -3.40 2.66
N VAL A 176 -3.85 -3.05 1.42
CA VAL A 176 -4.83 -2.87 0.32
C VAL A 176 -5.56 -4.17 0.01
N TRP A 177 -4.83 -5.30 -0.11
CA TRP A 177 -5.45 -6.61 -0.32
C TRP A 177 -6.45 -6.96 0.79
N ASN A 178 -6.16 -6.63 2.04
CA ASN A 178 -7.08 -6.87 3.14
C ASN A 178 -8.39 -6.07 2.99
N LEU A 179 -8.35 -4.87 2.41
CA LEU A 179 -9.56 -4.11 2.06
C LEU A 179 -10.33 -4.75 0.88
N VAL A 180 -9.60 -5.25 -0.14
CA VAL A 180 -10.24 -6.01 -1.25
C VAL A 180 -10.92 -7.27 -0.70
N ARG A 181 -10.27 -8.00 0.22
CA ARG A 181 -10.87 -9.16 0.89
C ARG A 181 -12.12 -8.77 1.66
N THR A 182 -12.10 -7.66 2.39
CA THR A 182 -13.30 -7.13 3.05
C THR A 182 -14.42 -6.85 2.04
N ALA A 183 -14.11 -6.28 0.86
CA ALA A 183 -15.11 -6.08 -0.19
C ALA A 183 -15.70 -7.41 -0.67
N LEU A 184 -14.87 -8.41 -0.92
CA LEU A 184 -15.28 -9.76 -1.32
C LEU A 184 -16.17 -10.43 -0.25
N ASP A 185 -15.81 -10.34 1.02
CA ASP A 185 -16.56 -10.88 2.16
C ASP A 185 -17.96 -10.26 2.27
N HIS A 186 -18.14 -9.04 1.78
CA HIS A 186 -19.42 -8.34 1.69
C HIS A 186 -20.14 -8.50 0.34
N GLY A 187 -19.65 -9.39 -0.53
CA GLY A 187 -20.30 -9.75 -1.79
C GLY A 187 -19.92 -8.90 -3.00
N CYS A 188 -18.87 -8.08 -2.92
CA CYS A 188 -18.31 -7.40 -4.09
C CYS A 188 -17.78 -8.43 -5.11
N ALA A 189 -18.07 -8.24 -6.39
CA ALA A 189 -17.40 -8.98 -7.44
C ALA A 189 -16.07 -8.29 -7.79
N ALA A 190 -14.94 -8.84 -7.33
CA ALA A 190 -13.64 -8.24 -7.57
C ALA A 190 -12.73 -9.18 -8.38
N ALA A 191 -12.02 -8.63 -9.39
CA ALA A 191 -11.02 -9.37 -10.15
C ALA A 191 -9.84 -8.48 -10.55
N ASN A 192 -8.63 -9.00 -10.34
CA ASN A 192 -7.39 -8.44 -10.87
C ASN A 192 -7.16 -8.93 -12.31
N TYR A 193 -6.22 -8.28 -13.04
CA TYR A 193 -5.92 -8.56 -14.45
C TYR A 193 -7.15 -8.50 -15.36
N VAL A 194 -8.05 -7.53 -15.06
CA VAL A 194 -9.18 -7.19 -15.91
C VAL A 194 -9.05 -5.72 -16.31
N GLU A 195 -8.71 -5.49 -17.58
CA GLU A 195 -8.47 -4.16 -18.14
C GLU A 195 -9.75 -3.58 -18.72
N SER A 196 -10.12 -2.37 -18.31
CA SER A 196 -11.16 -1.58 -18.97
C SER A 196 -10.62 -1.00 -20.28
N LEU A 197 -11.21 -1.40 -21.39
CA LEU A 197 -10.88 -0.89 -22.73
C LEU A 197 -11.62 0.42 -23.04
N GLY A 198 -12.74 0.67 -22.37
CA GLY A 198 -13.54 1.87 -22.48
C GLY A 198 -14.92 1.68 -21.86
N SER A 199 -15.58 2.79 -21.55
CA SER A 199 -16.92 2.78 -20.97
C SER A 199 -17.82 3.76 -21.72
N ARG A 200 -19.05 3.38 -21.98
CA ARG A 200 -20.05 4.24 -22.62
C ARG A 200 -21.39 4.18 -21.89
N ARG A 201 -22.18 5.22 -22.01
CA ARG A 201 -23.55 5.26 -21.50
C ARG A 201 -24.49 4.55 -22.47
N GLU A 202 -25.32 3.66 -21.95
CA GLU A 202 -26.46 3.08 -22.63
C GLU A 202 -27.71 3.29 -21.77
N GLY A 203 -28.50 4.34 -22.05
CA GLY A 203 -29.63 4.75 -21.22
C GLY A 203 -29.17 5.12 -19.81
N GLU A 204 -29.69 4.44 -18.78
CA GLU A 204 -29.40 4.68 -17.38
C GLU A 204 -28.17 3.93 -16.85
N GLU A 205 -27.50 3.13 -17.69
CA GLU A 205 -26.36 2.30 -17.28
C GLU A 205 -25.06 2.70 -17.99
N TRP A 206 -23.95 2.45 -17.34
CA TRP A 206 -22.64 2.35 -17.95
C TRP A 206 -22.43 0.92 -18.46
N VAL A 207 -21.91 0.79 -19.67
CA VAL A 207 -21.45 -0.45 -20.25
C VAL A 207 -19.94 -0.31 -20.44
N THR A 208 -19.20 -1.04 -19.63
CA THR A 208 -17.72 -1.08 -19.68
C THR A 208 -17.29 -2.31 -20.46
N THR A 209 -16.64 -2.10 -21.60
CA THR A 209 -15.94 -3.17 -22.32
C THR A 209 -14.61 -3.41 -21.59
N ALA A 210 -14.38 -4.64 -21.18
CA ALA A 210 -13.18 -5.02 -20.45
C ALA A 210 -12.58 -6.30 -21.06
N ARG A 211 -11.28 -6.52 -20.83
CA ARG A 211 -10.59 -7.75 -21.24
C ARG A 211 -10.01 -8.43 -20.00
N ASP A 212 -10.32 -9.70 -19.82
CA ASP A 212 -9.60 -10.57 -18.90
C ASP A 212 -8.24 -10.92 -19.51
N LEU A 213 -7.18 -10.34 -18.96
CA LEU A 213 -5.82 -10.50 -19.48
C LEU A 213 -5.22 -11.89 -19.19
N VAL A 214 -5.87 -12.71 -18.36
CA VAL A 214 -5.43 -14.08 -18.08
C VAL A 214 -5.94 -15.05 -19.15
N SER A 215 -7.22 -14.91 -19.50
CA SER A 215 -7.87 -15.78 -20.51
C SER A 215 -7.93 -15.16 -21.92
N GLY A 216 -7.66 -13.86 -22.08
CA GLY A 216 -7.85 -13.10 -23.31
C GLY A 216 -9.31 -12.76 -23.63
N ARG A 217 -10.28 -13.21 -22.82
CA ARG A 217 -11.72 -13.04 -23.07
C ARG A 217 -12.16 -11.59 -22.85
N GLU A 218 -12.98 -11.08 -23.76
CA GLU A 218 -13.66 -9.81 -23.55
C GLU A 218 -14.93 -9.99 -22.69
N LEU A 219 -15.19 -8.99 -21.86
CA LEU A 219 -16.28 -8.90 -20.90
C LEU A 219 -17.06 -7.61 -21.15
N SER A 220 -18.36 -7.66 -20.89
CA SER A 220 -19.22 -6.48 -20.84
C SER A 220 -19.76 -6.33 -19.44
N ILE A 221 -19.31 -5.32 -18.70
CA ILE A 221 -19.70 -5.08 -17.31
C ILE A 221 -20.72 -3.93 -17.27
N ARG A 222 -21.89 -4.18 -16.66
CA ARG A 222 -22.97 -3.18 -16.57
C ARG A 222 -23.10 -2.63 -15.16
N SER A 223 -23.10 -1.29 -15.04
CA SER A 223 -23.30 -0.61 -13.75
C SER A 223 -24.11 0.68 -13.88
N ARG A 224 -24.77 1.09 -12.79
CA ARG A 224 -25.50 2.37 -12.74
C ARG A 224 -24.55 3.56 -12.56
N VAL A 225 -23.52 3.39 -11.75
CA VAL A 225 -22.49 4.39 -11.47
C VAL A 225 -21.13 3.81 -11.85
N LEU A 226 -20.30 4.62 -12.49
CA LEU A 226 -18.90 4.30 -12.81
C LEU A 226 -17.97 5.14 -11.94
N VAL A 227 -17.05 4.48 -11.23
CA VAL A 227 -16.05 5.13 -10.38
C VAL A 227 -14.67 4.90 -10.97
N ASN A 228 -13.98 5.98 -11.30
CA ASN A 228 -12.59 5.97 -11.71
C ASN A 228 -11.68 6.20 -10.49
N ALA A 229 -11.05 5.15 -9.99
CA ALA A 229 -10.06 5.14 -8.91
C ALA A 229 -8.68 4.70 -9.41
N CYS A 230 -8.36 4.94 -10.69
CA CYS A 230 -7.16 4.45 -11.37
C CYS A 230 -5.88 5.23 -11.01
N GLY A 231 -5.91 6.11 -9.99
CA GLY A 231 -4.73 6.82 -9.50
C GLY A 231 -4.02 7.57 -10.64
N PRO A 232 -2.72 7.34 -10.89
CA PRO A 232 -1.97 8.08 -11.90
C PRO A 232 -2.47 7.90 -13.35
N TYR A 233 -3.35 6.94 -13.59
CA TYR A 233 -3.95 6.66 -14.90
C TYR A 233 -5.36 7.23 -15.07
N ALA A 234 -5.88 7.96 -14.06
CA ALA A 234 -7.27 8.39 -14.03
C ALA A 234 -7.64 9.33 -15.18
N ASP A 235 -6.74 10.24 -15.57
CA ASP A 235 -6.99 11.20 -16.64
C ASP A 235 -7.25 10.49 -17.97
N GLY A 236 -6.43 9.50 -18.34
CA GLY A 236 -6.63 8.71 -19.56
C GLY A 236 -7.87 7.80 -19.52
N VAL A 237 -8.31 7.36 -18.33
CA VAL A 237 -9.57 6.62 -18.17
C VAL A 237 -10.77 7.54 -18.37
N ASN A 238 -10.74 8.76 -17.84
CA ASN A 238 -11.77 9.77 -18.04
C ASN A 238 -11.91 10.12 -19.53
N GLU A 239 -10.78 10.33 -20.22
CA GLU A 239 -10.76 10.63 -21.65
C GLU A 239 -11.46 9.52 -22.47
N ARG A 240 -11.10 8.24 -22.22
CA ARG A 240 -11.74 7.09 -22.90
C ARG A 240 -13.22 6.91 -22.56
N ALA A 241 -13.66 7.42 -21.41
CA ALA A 241 -15.08 7.44 -21.02
C ALA A 241 -15.84 8.70 -21.50
N GLY A 242 -15.14 9.62 -22.18
CA GLY A 242 -15.72 10.90 -22.61
C GLY A 242 -16.13 11.81 -21.44
N VAL A 243 -15.42 11.73 -20.31
CA VAL A 243 -15.69 12.51 -19.09
C VAL A 243 -14.69 13.65 -18.97
N SER A 244 -15.19 14.88 -18.87
CA SER A 244 -14.37 16.06 -18.58
C SER A 244 -14.39 16.35 -17.08
N THR A 245 -13.24 16.70 -16.51
CA THR A 245 -13.07 16.98 -15.08
C THR A 245 -12.42 18.34 -14.88
N ALA A 246 -12.73 18.99 -13.76
CA ALA A 246 -12.12 20.27 -13.37
C ALA A 246 -10.68 20.07 -12.81
N HIS A 247 -10.33 18.84 -12.45
CA HIS A 247 -9.01 18.49 -11.91
C HIS A 247 -8.29 17.51 -12.83
N ARG A 248 -6.96 17.49 -12.71
CA ARG A 248 -6.08 16.52 -13.35
C ARG A 248 -4.89 16.19 -12.46
N HIS A 249 -4.09 15.19 -12.85
CA HIS A 249 -2.89 14.82 -12.13
C HIS A 249 -1.62 15.46 -12.70
N VAL A 250 -0.71 15.82 -11.79
CA VAL A 250 0.72 16.03 -12.05
C VAL A 250 1.47 14.94 -11.26
N LEU A 251 2.46 14.32 -11.88
CA LEU A 251 3.13 13.18 -11.32
C LEU A 251 4.47 13.55 -10.68
N SER A 252 4.75 12.98 -9.51
CA SER A 252 6.03 13.12 -8.83
C SER A 252 6.61 11.74 -8.53
N LYS A 253 7.79 11.44 -9.08
CA LYS A 253 8.53 10.20 -8.80
C LYS A 253 9.15 10.25 -7.41
N GLY A 254 9.04 9.15 -6.67
CA GLY A 254 9.73 8.93 -5.42
C GLY A 254 10.30 7.53 -5.36
N ILE A 255 11.55 7.42 -4.87
CA ILE A 255 12.21 6.14 -4.70
C ILE A 255 12.57 5.88 -3.24
N HIS A 256 12.71 4.61 -2.89
CA HIS A 256 13.33 4.17 -1.66
C HIS A 256 14.31 3.03 -1.95
N LEU A 257 15.39 3.00 -1.18
CA LEU A 257 16.33 1.89 -1.16
C LEU A 257 16.10 1.06 0.11
N ILE A 258 16.08 -0.24 -0.03
CA ILE A 258 15.95 -1.19 1.08
C ILE A 258 17.33 -1.81 1.30
N VAL A 259 17.85 -1.63 2.51
CA VAL A 259 19.17 -2.10 2.92
C VAL A 259 19.06 -2.94 4.18
N ASN A 260 20.16 -3.57 4.60
CA ASN A 260 20.24 -4.23 5.90
C ASN A 260 19.89 -3.24 7.02
N ARG A 261 19.36 -3.76 8.13
CA ARG A 261 19.00 -2.95 9.28
C ARG A 261 20.16 -2.08 9.74
N VAL A 262 19.99 -0.74 9.74
CA VAL A 262 21.06 0.21 10.11
C VAL A 262 21.05 0.57 11.60
N THR A 263 19.91 0.38 12.27
CA THR A 263 19.77 0.57 13.73
C THR A 263 18.86 -0.49 14.32
N PRO A 264 19.12 -1.01 15.54
CA PRO A 264 18.20 -1.91 16.23
C PRO A 264 16.92 -1.22 16.71
N SER A 265 16.91 0.10 16.73
CA SER A 265 15.77 0.90 17.18
C SER A 265 14.51 0.65 16.33
N GLY A 266 13.34 0.68 16.96
CA GLY A 266 12.03 0.64 16.29
C GLY A 266 11.54 1.99 15.81
N ARG A 267 12.39 3.04 15.81
CA ARG A 267 12.05 4.41 15.42
C ARG A 267 12.25 4.64 13.92
N ALA A 268 11.53 5.60 13.37
CA ALA A 268 11.86 6.19 12.08
C ALA A 268 12.88 7.31 12.33
N LEU A 269 14.12 7.15 11.85
CA LEU A 269 15.08 8.25 11.87
C LEU A 269 14.70 9.24 10.77
N THR A 270 14.71 10.53 11.12
CA THR A 270 14.29 11.60 10.22
C THR A 270 15.38 12.66 10.12
N PHE A 271 15.71 13.01 8.89
CA PHE A 271 16.71 14.00 8.57
C PHE A 271 16.17 15.02 7.58
N PHE A 272 16.83 16.17 7.50
CA PHE A 272 16.67 17.08 6.39
C PHE A 272 17.79 16.79 5.37
N ALA A 273 17.41 16.45 4.14
CA ALA A 273 18.34 16.26 3.03
C ALA A 273 19.03 17.61 2.67
N ASP A 274 20.06 17.57 1.83
CA ASP A 274 20.82 18.75 1.46
C ASP A 274 19.97 19.83 0.76
N ASP A 275 18.85 19.43 0.12
CA ASP A 275 17.85 20.30 -0.48
C ASP A 275 16.70 20.71 0.46
N GLY A 276 16.81 20.37 1.74
CA GLY A 276 15.85 20.72 2.79
C GLY A 276 14.58 19.83 2.84
N ARG A 277 14.45 18.80 2.00
CA ARG A 277 13.32 17.88 2.09
C ARG A 277 13.52 16.86 3.22
N LEU A 278 12.39 16.33 3.73
CA LEU A 278 12.41 15.28 4.74
C LEU A 278 12.87 13.95 4.14
N PHE A 279 13.78 13.30 4.84
CA PHE A 279 14.40 12.05 4.47
C PHE A 279 14.29 11.05 5.64
N PHE A 280 13.94 9.82 5.36
CA PHE A 280 13.57 8.84 6.39
C PHE A 280 14.43 7.58 6.32
N VAL A 281 14.68 6.99 7.48
CA VAL A 281 15.07 5.59 7.64
C VAL A 281 13.98 4.90 8.44
N VAL A 282 13.17 4.13 7.76
CA VAL A 282 12.00 3.46 8.36
C VAL A 282 12.33 1.98 8.62
N PRO A 283 12.07 1.44 9.82
CA PRO A 283 12.26 0.02 10.10
C PRO A 283 11.30 -0.84 9.26
N MET A 284 11.83 -1.91 8.65
CA MET A 284 11.09 -2.85 7.84
C MET A 284 11.56 -4.30 8.13
N GLY A 285 11.08 -4.89 9.22
CA GLY A 285 11.54 -6.20 9.67
C GLY A 285 13.06 -6.23 9.92
N SER A 286 13.78 -7.14 9.25
CA SER A 286 15.23 -7.26 9.27
C SER A 286 15.94 -6.21 8.41
N ARG A 287 15.21 -5.30 7.76
CA ARG A 287 15.72 -4.30 6.83
C ARG A 287 15.41 -2.87 7.30
N SER A 288 16.01 -1.90 6.63
CA SER A 288 15.68 -0.48 6.71
C SER A 288 15.28 0.02 5.33
N CYS A 289 14.17 0.75 5.25
CA CYS A 289 13.72 1.44 4.04
C CYS A 289 14.18 2.90 4.12
N ILE A 290 15.00 3.34 3.17
CA ILE A 290 15.66 4.63 3.15
C ILE A 290 15.13 5.48 1.99
N GLY A 291 14.76 6.70 2.23
CA GLY A 291 14.26 7.65 1.21
C GLY A 291 13.47 8.78 1.84
N THR A 292 12.92 9.64 1.03
CA THR A 292 12.51 9.45 -0.37
C THR A 292 13.05 10.58 -1.27
N THR A 293 13.07 10.33 -2.58
CA THR A 293 13.19 11.39 -3.59
C THR A 293 11.82 12.01 -3.89
N ASP A 294 11.80 13.14 -4.59
CA ASP A 294 10.59 13.85 -5.03
C ASP A 294 10.92 14.63 -6.30
N THR A 295 10.80 14.00 -7.46
CA THR A 295 11.18 14.56 -8.77
C THR A 295 9.98 14.54 -9.72
N PRO A 296 9.77 15.57 -10.58
CA PRO A 296 8.72 15.54 -11.58
C PRO A 296 8.82 14.31 -12.47
N ALA A 297 7.67 13.81 -12.93
CA ALA A 297 7.57 12.73 -13.90
C ALA A 297 6.45 12.99 -14.90
N ASP A 298 6.71 12.68 -16.15
CA ASP A 298 5.74 12.88 -17.25
C ASP A 298 4.87 11.64 -17.49
N SER A 299 5.30 10.49 -16.98
CA SER A 299 4.62 9.20 -17.12
C SER A 299 4.49 8.48 -15.76
N PRO A 300 3.43 7.68 -15.57
CA PRO A 300 3.32 6.77 -14.43
C PRO A 300 4.38 5.66 -14.42
N GLU A 301 4.90 5.30 -15.57
CA GLU A 301 5.94 4.29 -15.75
C GLU A 301 7.31 4.92 -15.43
N VAL A 302 7.83 4.63 -14.26
CA VAL A 302 9.11 5.17 -13.76
C VAL A 302 10.02 4.05 -13.27
N ALA A 303 11.33 4.28 -13.33
CA ALA A 303 12.35 3.39 -12.82
C ALA A 303 13.33 4.15 -11.92
N VAL A 304 14.05 3.41 -11.07
CA VAL A 304 15.16 3.95 -10.26
C VAL A 304 16.35 4.18 -11.18
N THR A 305 16.91 5.39 -11.16
CA THR A 305 18.12 5.74 -11.92
C THR A 305 19.37 5.66 -11.04
N ALA A 306 20.55 5.62 -11.65
CA ALA A 306 21.82 5.70 -10.92
C ALA A 306 21.93 7.01 -10.12
N GLU A 307 21.36 8.10 -10.62
CA GLU A 307 21.31 9.38 -9.93
C GLU A 307 20.43 9.32 -8.67
N ASP A 308 19.26 8.69 -8.75
CA ASP A 308 18.40 8.46 -7.60
C ASP A 308 19.12 7.68 -6.50
N ARG A 309 19.80 6.58 -6.85
CA ARG A 309 20.58 5.76 -5.90
C ARG A 309 21.68 6.58 -5.23
N ARG A 310 22.46 7.28 -6.04
CA ARG A 310 23.55 8.14 -5.56
C ARG A 310 23.02 9.20 -4.59
N PHE A 311 21.95 9.92 -4.94
CA PHE A 311 21.35 10.92 -4.06
C PHE A 311 20.94 10.34 -2.70
N VAL A 312 20.26 9.18 -2.70
CA VAL A 312 19.82 8.54 -1.45
C VAL A 312 21.01 8.06 -0.63
N LEU A 313 22.00 7.42 -1.25
CA LEU A 313 23.20 6.89 -0.56
C LEU A 313 24.09 8.01 -0.02
N GLU A 314 24.32 9.08 -0.76
CA GLU A 314 25.11 10.24 -0.30
C GLU A 314 24.44 10.92 0.89
N ASN A 315 23.12 11.17 0.82
CA ASN A 315 22.40 11.80 1.92
C ASN A 315 22.42 10.96 3.18
N ILE A 316 22.23 9.64 3.09
CA ILE A 316 22.21 8.79 4.28
C ILE A 316 23.62 8.64 4.89
N ASN A 317 24.65 8.49 4.07
CA ASN A 317 26.04 8.36 4.53
C ASN A 317 26.55 9.62 5.24
N LYS A 318 26.04 10.80 4.88
CA LYS A 318 26.33 12.06 5.61
C LYS A 318 25.65 12.13 6.98
N ARG A 319 24.54 11.42 7.17
CA ARG A 319 23.66 11.52 8.37
C ARG A 319 23.87 10.38 9.36
N LEU A 320 24.47 9.26 8.90
CA LEU A 320 24.70 8.09 9.74
C LEU A 320 26.20 7.82 9.94
N ARG A 321 26.55 7.49 11.17
CA ARG A 321 27.88 7.01 11.55
C ARG A 321 27.89 5.48 11.50
N LEU A 322 28.03 4.94 10.31
CA LEU A 322 28.14 3.50 10.08
C LEU A 322 29.61 3.05 10.13
N ALA A 323 29.85 1.74 10.32
CA ALA A 323 31.20 1.15 10.28
C ALA A 323 31.89 1.38 8.92
N ARG A 324 31.12 1.41 7.84
CA ARG A 324 31.51 1.84 6.51
C ARG A 324 30.32 2.51 5.81
N PRO A 325 30.56 3.39 4.84
CA PRO A 325 29.49 3.95 4.02
C PRO A 325 28.70 2.86 3.30
N LEU A 326 27.36 3.08 3.16
CA LEU A 326 26.52 2.25 2.31
C LEU A 326 26.85 2.51 0.84
N THR A 327 26.82 1.44 0.05
CA THR A 327 27.04 1.44 -1.39
C THR A 327 25.87 0.78 -2.12
N GLU A 328 25.85 0.79 -3.44
CA GLU A 328 24.84 0.08 -4.23
C GLU A 328 24.82 -1.43 -3.93
N ALA A 329 25.97 -2.04 -3.59
CA ALA A 329 26.05 -3.45 -3.20
C ALA A 329 25.31 -3.78 -1.90
N ASP A 330 24.99 -2.79 -1.07
CA ASP A 330 24.21 -2.97 0.16
C ASP A 330 22.69 -2.93 -0.10
N VAL A 331 22.27 -2.49 -1.29
CA VAL A 331 20.87 -2.43 -1.67
C VAL A 331 20.33 -3.84 -1.87
N VAL A 332 19.31 -4.19 -1.10
CA VAL A 332 18.63 -5.48 -1.16
C VAL A 332 17.49 -5.44 -2.18
N ALA A 333 16.75 -4.34 -2.19
CA ALA A 333 15.64 -4.09 -3.09
C ALA A 333 15.37 -2.58 -3.23
N GLU A 334 14.56 -2.22 -4.21
CA GLU A 334 14.19 -0.84 -4.51
C GLU A 334 12.69 -0.67 -4.59
N ARG A 335 12.21 0.51 -4.24
CA ARG A 335 10.84 0.96 -4.50
C ARG A 335 10.90 2.17 -5.41
N CYS A 336 10.04 2.19 -6.42
CA CYS A 336 9.90 3.31 -7.33
C CYS A 336 8.44 3.49 -7.73
N GLY A 337 7.90 4.67 -7.51
CA GLY A 337 6.52 4.96 -7.89
C GLY A 337 6.25 6.44 -8.06
N VAL A 338 5.13 6.74 -8.65
CA VAL A 338 4.67 8.12 -8.80
C VAL A 338 3.59 8.47 -7.79
N ARG A 339 3.62 9.70 -7.34
CA ARG A 339 2.57 10.33 -6.53
C ARG A 339 1.69 11.14 -7.47
N PRO A 340 0.40 10.80 -7.64
CA PRO A 340 -0.53 11.61 -8.39
C PRO A 340 -0.94 12.83 -7.54
N LEU A 341 -0.44 14.01 -7.88
CA LEU A 341 -0.76 15.27 -7.23
C LEU A 341 -1.91 15.94 -7.98
N VAL A 342 -2.88 16.49 -7.25
CA VAL A 342 -4.08 17.08 -7.85
C VAL A 342 -3.83 18.55 -8.17
N VAL A 343 -4.16 18.96 -9.38
CA VAL A 343 -4.14 20.36 -9.84
C VAL A 343 -5.42 20.68 -10.59
N ASP A 344 -5.80 21.96 -10.60
CA ASP A 344 -6.90 22.45 -11.42
C ASP A 344 -6.54 22.29 -12.92
N ALA A 345 -7.43 21.74 -13.72
CA ALA A 345 -7.20 21.52 -15.15
C ALA A 345 -6.92 22.83 -15.92
N ALA A 346 -7.58 23.93 -15.51
CA ALA A 346 -7.44 25.26 -16.11
C ALA A 346 -6.18 26.03 -15.64
N GLY A 347 -5.47 25.62 -14.61
CA GLY A 347 -4.48 26.43 -13.88
C GLY A 347 -3.08 25.83 -13.74
N ALA A 348 -2.62 24.99 -14.66
CA ALA A 348 -1.35 24.26 -14.54
C ALA A 348 -0.07 25.09 -14.74
N GLY A 349 -0.15 26.41 -14.86
CA GLY A 349 1.00 27.30 -15.08
C GLY A 349 1.46 27.99 -13.79
N GLY A 350 2.65 27.63 -13.27
CA GLY A 350 3.40 28.50 -12.37
C GLY A 350 3.37 28.21 -10.88
N ARG A 351 2.71 27.16 -10.37
CA ARG A 351 2.83 26.78 -8.95
C ARG A 351 4.04 25.86 -8.74
N ASP A 352 4.82 26.15 -7.68
CA ASP A 352 5.86 25.24 -7.22
C ASP A 352 5.24 23.88 -6.87
N TRP A 353 5.56 22.88 -7.66
CA TRP A 353 5.01 21.52 -7.53
C TRP A 353 5.32 20.89 -6.15
N MET A 354 6.38 21.32 -5.46
CA MET A 354 6.71 20.86 -4.10
C MET A 354 5.71 21.35 -3.04
N GLN A 355 4.93 22.39 -3.36
CA GLN A 355 3.92 22.98 -2.49
C GLN A 355 2.51 22.47 -2.80
N LEU A 356 2.33 21.61 -3.82
CA LEU A 356 1.01 21.09 -4.17
C LEU A 356 0.43 20.26 -3.03
N SER A 357 -0.83 20.52 -2.74
CA SER A 357 -1.58 19.79 -1.71
C SER A 357 -1.74 18.31 -2.11
N ARG A 358 -1.53 17.41 -1.14
CA ARG A 358 -1.72 15.96 -1.33
C ARG A 358 -3.07 15.50 -0.78
N ARG A 359 -4.07 16.37 -0.79
CA ARG A 359 -5.45 16.00 -0.48
C ARG A 359 -6.03 15.13 -1.59
N HIS A 360 -6.98 14.27 -1.27
CA HIS A 360 -7.83 13.69 -2.30
C HIS A 360 -8.94 14.68 -2.70
N VAL A 361 -9.40 14.52 -3.92
CA VAL A 361 -10.58 15.21 -4.46
C VAL A 361 -11.48 14.16 -5.10
N ILE A 362 -12.75 14.15 -4.70
CA ILE A 362 -13.78 13.34 -5.35
C ILE A 362 -14.60 14.30 -6.21
N GLU A 363 -14.56 14.07 -7.51
CA GLU A 363 -15.30 14.86 -8.48
C GLU A 363 -16.35 13.99 -9.15
N SER A 364 -17.61 14.43 -9.18
CA SER A 364 -18.72 13.69 -9.77
C SER A 364 -19.40 14.44 -10.90
N ASP A 365 -19.82 13.70 -11.91
CA ASP A 365 -20.74 14.14 -12.94
C ASP A 365 -22.11 13.48 -12.68
N PRO A 366 -23.09 14.23 -12.12
CA PRO A 366 -24.41 13.67 -11.79
C PRO A 366 -25.21 13.25 -13.03
N VAL A 367 -25.01 13.91 -14.17
CA VAL A 367 -25.72 13.60 -15.42
C VAL A 367 -25.24 12.26 -15.97
N LYS A 368 -23.93 12.06 -15.99
CA LYS A 368 -23.33 10.80 -16.43
C LYS A 368 -23.30 9.74 -15.35
N ARG A 369 -23.57 10.09 -14.08
CA ARG A 369 -23.37 9.21 -12.92
C ARG A 369 -21.96 8.62 -12.90
N HIS A 370 -20.98 9.51 -13.04
CA HIS A 370 -19.56 9.19 -13.03
C HIS A 370 -18.87 9.86 -11.86
N VAL A 371 -17.93 9.17 -11.25
CA VAL A 371 -17.11 9.71 -10.15
C VAL A 371 -15.66 9.47 -10.46
N THR A 372 -14.81 10.49 -10.29
CA THR A 372 -13.34 10.35 -10.34
C THR A 372 -12.74 10.68 -8.98
N ILE A 373 -11.84 9.83 -8.51
CA ILE A 373 -11.06 10.03 -7.29
C ILE A 373 -9.65 10.47 -7.68
N PHE A 374 -9.34 11.73 -7.43
CA PHE A 374 -8.02 12.29 -7.67
C PHE A 374 -7.17 12.28 -6.40
N GLY A 375 -5.86 12.01 -6.56
CA GLY A 375 -4.88 12.08 -5.48
C GLY A 375 -5.16 11.09 -4.35
N GLY A 376 -4.92 11.57 -3.12
CA GLY A 376 -5.14 10.77 -1.91
C GLY A 376 -3.86 10.17 -1.32
N LYS A 377 -3.99 9.73 -0.10
CA LYS A 377 -2.95 9.06 0.68
C LYS A 377 -3.52 7.81 1.31
N LEU A 378 -2.67 6.83 1.58
CA LEU A 378 -3.05 5.65 2.35
C LEU A 378 -3.68 6.05 3.71
N THR A 379 -3.14 7.06 4.37
CA THR A 379 -3.69 7.60 5.64
C THR A 379 -5.16 8.00 5.55
N ASP A 380 -5.62 8.46 4.38
CA ASP A 380 -6.94 9.06 4.18
C ASP A 380 -7.98 8.08 3.61
N CYS A 381 -7.62 6.81 3.43
CA CYS A 381 -8.44 5.81 2.74
C CYS A 381 -9.83 5.61 3.37
N LEU A 382 -9.94 5.72 4.69
CA LEU A 382 -11.25 5.59 5.36
C LEU A 382 -12.19 6.75 5.02
N ASN A 383 -11.65 7.97 4.90
CA ASN A 383 -12.42 9.13 4.47
C ASN A 383 -12.86 8.99 3.01
N VAL A 384 -11.96 8.53 2.13
CA VAL A 384 -12.29 8.27 0.71
C VAL A 384 -13.44 7.28 0.58
N GLY A 385 -13.38 6.15 1.29
CA GLY A 385 -14.46 5.16 1.27
C GLY A 385 -15.80 5.73 1.80
N GLN A 386 -15.75 6.54 2.85
CA GLN A 386 -16.93 7.21 3.40
C GLN A 386 -17.52 8.23 2.42
N GLU A 387 -16.69 9.15 1.93
CA GLU A 387 -17.10 10.22 1.01
C GLU A 387 -17.65 9.64 -0.30
N LEU A 388 -17.07 8.53 -0.80
CA LEU A 388 -17.61 7.86 -1.98
C LEU A 388 -18.99 7.23 -1.73
N CYS A 389 -19.24 6.67 -0.55
CA CYS A 389 -20.59 6.18 -0.23
C CYS A 389 -21.62 7.32 -0.20
N ASP A 390 -21.23 8.48 0.33
CA ASP A 390 -22.10 9.65 0.36
C ASP A 390 -22.37 10.16 -1.07
N GLU A 391 -21.38 10.14 -1.94
CA GLU A 391 -21.52 10.51 -3.34
C GLU A 391 -22.36 9.51 -4.14
N ALA A 392 -22.12 8.20 -3.96
CA ALA A 392 -22.92 7.16 -4.58
C ALA A 392 -24.42 7.30 -4.20
N ARG A 393 -24.72 7.65 -2.95
CA ARG A 393 -26.09 7.91 -2.49
C ARG A 393 -26.69 9.12 -3.20
N ARG A 394 -25.95 10.22 -3.40
CA ARG A 394 -26.40 11.40 -4.18
C ARG A 394 -26.69 11.03 -5.63
N LEU A 395 -25.96 10.08 -6.18
CA LEU A 395 -26.19 9.54 -7.54
C LEU A 395 -27.30 8.49 -7.61
N GLY A 396 -28.04 8.26 -6.51
CA GLY A 396 -29.20 7.38 -6.46
C GLY A 396 -28.88 5.91 -6.21
N VAL A 397 -27.71 5.58 -5.68
CA VAL A 397 -27.37 4.22 -5.23
C VAL A 397 -27.98 3.98 -3.85
N ALA A 398 -28.77 2.92 -3.71
CA ALA A 398 -29.31 2.51 -2.42
C ALA A 398 -28.20 1.86 -1.56
N LEU A 399 -28.09 2.31 -0.32
CA LEU A 399 -27.17 1.75 0.69
C LEU A 399 -28.00 1.32 1.91
N PRO A 400 -28.69 0.17 1.83
CA PRO A 400 -29.67 -0.24 2.85
C PRO A 400 -29.02 -0.56 4.21
N ARG A 401 -27.72 -0.78 4.27
CA ARG A 401 -26.92 -1.03 5.49
C ARG A 401 -26.00 0.14 5.79
N ALA A 402 -26.53 1.37 5.80
CA ALA A 402 -25.75 2.61 5.87
C ALA A 402 -24.79 2.67 7.07
N ASP A 403 -25.18 2.10 8.22
CA ASP A 403 -24.41 2.10 9.47
C ASP A 403 -23.49 0.88 9.62
N GLN A 404 -23.45 -0.02 8.63
CA GLN A 404 -22.59 -1.19 8.67
C GLN A 404 -21.12 -0.78 8.69
N ALA A 405 -20.38 -1.25 9.70
CA ALA A 405 -18.92 -1.11 9.73
C ALA A 405 -18.31 -1.86 8.54
N TRP A 406 -17.37 -1.21 7.86
CA TRP A 406 -16.73 -1.75 6.67
C TRP A 406 -15.20 -1.82 6.80
N PHE A 407 -14.68 -1.42 7.94
CA PHE A 407 -13.25 -1.43 8.22
C PHE A 407 -13.00 -1.84 9.67
N GLY A 408 -11.78 -2.29 9.93
CA GLY A 408 -11.34 -2.74 11.24
C GLY A 408 -10.91 -4.20 11.25
N GLU A 409 -10.18 -4.57 12.29
CA GLU A 409 -9.83 -5.95 12.57
C GLU A 409 -11.05 -6.71 13.13
N PRO A 410 -11.07 -8.06 13.01
CA PRO A 410 -12.05 -8.89 13.70
C PRO A 410 -12.10 -8.59 15.20
N ASP A 411 -13.21 -8.95 15.83
CA ASP A 411 -13.44 -8.66 17.25
C ASP A 411 -12.36 -9.26 18.18
N ALA A 412 -12.28 -8.69 19.39
CA ALA A 412 -11.29 -9.09 20.38
C ALA A 412 -11.40 -10.57 20.78
N SER A 413 -12.59 -11.16 20.70
CA SER A 413 -12.80 -12.56 21.05
C SER A 413 -12.20 -13.51 20.01
N ALA A 414 -12.32 -13.19 18.72
CA ALA A 414 -11.67 -13.93 17.65
C ALA A 414 -10.14 -13.84 17.77
N ARG A 415 -9.63 -12.62 18.08
CA ARG A 415 -8.20 -12.41 18.33
C ARG A 415 -7.70 -13.24 19.50
N GLN A 416 -8.41 -13.21 20.65
CA GLN A 416 -8.03 -13.97 21.83
C GLN A 416 -8.00 -15.47 21.54
N ARG A 417 -9.04 -16.01 20.90
CA ARG A 417 -9.08 -17.42 20.50
C ARG A 417 -7.89 -17.82 19.65
N PHE A 418 -7.52 -16.99 18.68
CA PHE A 418 -6.37 -17.27 17.82
C PHE A 418 -5.07 -17.34 18.63
N PHE A 419 -4.78 -16.35 19.49
CA PHE A 419 -3.54 -16.34 20.26
C PHE A 419 -3.49 -17.45 21.33
N ASP A 420 -4.62 -17.78 21.95
CA ASP A 420 -4.71 -18.91 22.88
C ASP A 420 -4.42 -20.25 22.17
N GLU A 421 -4.93 -20.41 20.97
CA GLU A 421 -4.70 -21.61 20.14
C GLU A 421 -3.24 -21.69 19.68
N ALA A 422 -2.69 -20.60 19.15
CA ALA A 422 -1.29 -20.52 18.74
C ALA A 422 -0.33 -20.83 19.90
N GLY A 423 -0.62 -20.30 21.10
CA GLY A 423 0.14 -20.58 22.31
C GLY A 423 0.05 -22.06 22.74
N ARG A 424 -1.15 -22.66 22.73
CA ARG A 424 -1.33 -24.10 23.04
C ARG A 424 -0.60 -25.00 22.06
N MET A 425 -0.50 -24.60 20.79
CA MET A 425 0.25 -25.35 19.78
C MET A 425 1.76 -25.16 19.87
N GLY A 426 2.23 -24.18 20.64
CA GLY A 426 3.65 -23.83 20.68
C GLY A 426 4.16 -23.27 19.35
N LEU A 427 3.36 -22.48 18.65
CA LEU A 427 3.67 -21.98 17.31
C LEU A 427 5.04 -21.26 17.24
N ASP A 428 5.44 -20.53 18.27
CA ASP A 428 6.73 -19.82 18.33
C ASP A 428 7.94 -20.76 18.37
N ALA A 429 7.74 -22.06 18.73
CA ALA A 429 8.78 -23.09 18.65
C ALA A 429 8.80 -23.82 17.29
N LEU A 430 7.72 -23.74 16.52
CA LEU A 430 7.54 -24.43 15.24
C LEU A 430 7.84 -23.50 14.04
N ALA A 431 7.80 -22.20 14.23
CA ALA A 431 7.87 -21.19 13.19
C ALA A 431 8.83 -20.04 13.57
N PRO A 432 9.28 -19.21 12.61
CA PRO A 432 10.10 -18.05 12.91
C PRO A 432 9.43 -17.10 13.92
N PRO A 433 10.23 -16.40 14.76
CA PRO A 433 9.70 -15.52 15.80
C PRO A 433 8.69 -14.52 15.28
N GLY A 434 7.60 -14.30 16.06
CA GLY A 434 6.53 -13.37 15.70
C GLY A 434 5.59 -13.91 14.61
N ALA A 435 5.60 -15.22 14.35
CA ALA A 435 4.71 -15.84 13.38
C ALA A 435 3.23 -15.63 13.73
N ALA A 436 2.85 -15.77 15.00
CA ALA A 436 1.47 -15.58 15.46
C ALA A 436 0.96 -14.16 15.13
N GLU A 437 1.70 -13.11 15.51
CA GLU A 437 1.33 -11.72 15.19
C GLU A 437 1.27 -11.46 13.70
N ARG A 438 2.17 -12.06 12.92
CA ARG A 438 2.20 -11.91 11.46
C ARG A 438 0.99 -12.59 10.81
N LEU A 439 0.66 -13.83 11.21
CA LEU A 439 -0.52 -14.55 10.71
C LEU A 439 -1.81 -13.80 11.04
N TRP A 440 -1.96 -13.33 12.28
CA TRP A 440 -3.13 -12.53 12.66
C TRP A 440 -3.23 -11.25 11.83
N ARG A 441 -2.15 -10.51 11.69
CA ARG A 441 -2.11 -9.26 10.93
C ARG A 441 -2.46 -9.45 9.45
N ARG A 442 -2.02 -10.55 8.83
CA ARG A 442 -2.26 -10.84 7.42
C ARG A 442 -3.64 -11.41 7.15
N PHE A 443 -4.13 -12.28 8.02
CA PHE A 443 -5.32 -13.10 7.75
C PHE A 443 -6.49 -12.81 8.69
N GLY A 444 -6.29 -12.08 9.79
CA GLY A 444 -7.34 -11.83 10.77
C GLY A 444 -7.93 -13.13 11.32
N ALA A 445 -9.27 -13.23 11.34
CA ALA A 445 -9.95 -14.45 11.76
C ALA A 445 -9.63 -15.67 10.90
N GLY A 446 -9.29 -15.50 9.62
CA GLY A 446 -8.84 -16.58 8.73
C GLY A 446 -7.57 -17.29 9.21
N ALA A 447 -6.77 -16.65 10.07
CA ALA A 447 -5.58 -17.24 10.66
C ALA A 447 -5.89 -18.51 11.52
N LEU A 448 -7.10 -18.65 12.03
CA LEU A 448 -7.54 -19.88 12.72
C LEU A 448 -7.51 -21.10 11.77
N GLY A 449 -7.87 -20.91 10.50
CA GLY A 449 -7.76 -21.94 9.47
C GLY A 449 -6.32 -22.37 9.19
N LEU A 450 -5.37 -21.44 9.30
CA LEU A 450 -3.94 -21.73 9.16
C LEU A 450 -3.41 -22.55 10.35
N LEU A 451 -3.84 -22.24 11.58
CA LEU A 451 -3.51 -23.08 12.75
C LEU A 451 -4.05 -24.51 12.60
N GLU A 452 -5.25 -24.65 12.05
CA GLU A 452 -5.82 -25.98 11.77
C GLU A 452 -5.01 -26.74 10.71
N ALA A 453 -4.52 -26.05 9.67
CA ALA A 453 -3.63 -26.63 8.68
C ALA A 453 -2.31 -27.12 9.32
N ILE A 454 -1.70 -26.29 10.18
CA ILE A 454 -0.47 -26.65 10.92
C ILE A 454 -0.72 -27.83 11.87
N ARG A 455 -1.89 -27.90 12.51
CA ARG A 455 -2.24 -29.03 13.39
C ARG A 455 -2.33 -30.33 12.61
N LYS A 456 -2.84 -30.32 11.40
CA LYS A 456 -2.93 -31.49 10.50
C LYS A 456 -1.59 -31.90 9.92
N ASP A 457 -0.75 -30.95 9.60
CA ASP A 457 0.58 -31.13 9.03
C ASP A 457 1.55 -30.09 9.59
N ALA A 458 2.41 -30.50 10.51
CA ALA A 458 3.39 -29.62 11.15
C ALA A 458 4.34 -28.94 10.13
N SER A 459 4.55 -29.55 8.95
CA SER A 459 5.37 -28.95 7.89
C SER A 459 4.75 -27.65 7.33
N ALA A 460 3.46 -27.41 7.53
CA ALA A 460 2.77 -26.18 7.16
C ALA A 460 3.25 -24.95 7.94
N ALA A 461 3.92 -25.15 9.09
CA ALA A 461 4.58 -24.08 9.87
C ALA A 461 6.01 -23.76 9.40
N GLN A 462 6.56 -24.52 8.46
CA GLN A 462 7.92 -24.29 7.98
C GLN A 462 8.01 -22.99 7.16
N GLU A 463 9.07 -22.23 7.37
CA GLU A 463 9.41 -21.08 6.53
C GLU A 463 9.81 -21.59 5.13
N VAL A 464 9.15 -21.06 4.10
CA VAL A 464 9.36 -21.54 2.72
C VAL A 464 10.64 -21.01 2.08
N VAL A 465 11.04 -19.79 2.42
CA VAL A 465 12.28 -19.15 1.93
C VAL A 465 12.95 -18.48 3.11
N GLU A 466 14.20 -18.85 3.38
CA GLU A 466 14.96 -18.31 4.50
C GLU A 466 14.99 -16.78 4.52
N GLY A 467 14.66 -16.18 5.65
CA GLY A 467 14.58 -14.74 5.84
C GLY A 467 13.38 -14.06 5.18
N GLY A 468 12.51 -14.82 4.51
CA GLY A 468 11.27 -14.32 3.90
C GLY A 468 10.13 -14.12 4.88
N ALA A 469 10.22 -14.76 6.04
CA ALA A 469 9.20 -14.76 7.09
C ALA A 469 7.80 -15.15 6.58
N VAL A 470 7.73 -16.19 5.75
CA VAL A 470 6.49 -16.71 5.17
C VAL A 470 6.42 -18.22 5.39
N LEU A 471 5.32 -18.70 5.93
CA LEU A 471 5.07 -20.10 6.21
C LEU A 471 4.41 -20.79 5.01
N ARG A 472 4.60 -22.10 4.91
CA ARG A 472 3.99 -22.91 3.85
C ARG A 472 2.45 -22.79 3.83
N CYS A 473 1.79 -22.76 4.99
CA CYS A 473 0.34 -22.56 5.07
C CYS A 473 -0.12 -21.22 4.49
N GLU A 474 0.71 -20.17 4.57
CA GLU A 474 0.40 -18.86 3.96
C GLU A 474 0.43 -18.96 2.43
N VAL A 475 1.35 -19.74 1.84
CA VAL A 475 1.42 -19.99 0.39
C VAL A 475 0.20 -20.78 -0.08
N GLU A 476 -0.17 -21.81 0.66
CA GLU A 476 -1.33 -22.65 0.36
C GLU A 476 -2.64 -21.86 0.41
N GLU A 477 -2.76 -20.94 1.38
CA GLU A 477 -3.90 -20.04 1.47
C GLU A 477 -3.94 -19.03 0.33
N ALA A 478 -2.79 -18.47 -0.03
CA ALA A 478 -2.69 -17.54 -1.15
C ALA A 478 -3.08 -18.20 -2.49
N ALA A 479 -2.69 -19.47 -2.68
CA ALA A 479 -3.07 -20.24 -3.87
C ALA A 479 -4.59 -20.42 -4.01
N ARG A 480 -5.29 -20.60 -2.88
CA ARG A 480 -6.74 -20.84 -2.86
C ARG A 480 -7.55 -19.56 -2.92
N GLY A 481 -7.15 -18.54 -2.15
CA GLY A 481 -8.03 -17.43 -1.79
C GLY A 481 -7.52 -16.03 -2.11
N GLU A 482 -6.32 -15.85 -2.68
CA GLU A 482 -5.75 -14.51 -2.83
C GLU A 482 -5.52 -14.06 -4.29
N MET A 483 -6.12 -14.73 -5.26
CA MET A 483 -6.09 -14.37 -6.69
C MET A 483 -4.67 -14.12 -7.23
N VAL A 484 -3.71 -14.95 -6.84
CA VAL A 484 -2.31 -14.86 -7.30
C VAL A 484 -2.23 -15.37 -8.74
N VAL A 485 -1.83 -14.52 -9.67
CA VAL A 485 -1.69 -14.81 -11.11
C VAL A 485 -0.23 -14.84 -11.54
N ALA A 486 0.58 -13.91 -11.05
CA ALA A 486 2.01 -13.84 -11.29
C ALA A 486 2.79 -14.03 -9.98
N LEU A 487 4.04 -14.49 -10.06
CA LEU A 487 4.87 -14.70 -8.87
C LEU A 487 5.11 -13.40 -8.10
N ASP A 488 5.20 -12.27 -8.80
CA ASP A 488 5.32 -10.94 -8.19
C ASP A 488 4.10 -10.56 -7.30
N ASP A 489 2.89 -11.04 -7.62
CA ASP A 489 1.71 -10.82 -6.80
C ASP A 489 1.93 -11.33 -5.38
N PHE A 490 2.50 -12.52 -5.27
CA PHE A 490 2.81 -13.15 -3.99
C PHE A 490 4.02 -12.52 -3.31
N LEU A 491 5.17 -12.46 -4.01
CA LEU A 491 6.43 -12.04 -3.43
C LEU A 491 6.44 -10.58 -2.99
N ARG A 492 5.75 -9.72 -3.76
CA ARG A 492 5.75 -8.27 -3.52
C ARG A 492 4.49 -7.77 -2.80
N ARG A 493 3.30 -8.32 -3.12
CA ARG A 493 2.02 -7.76 -2.69
C ARG A 493 1.30 -8.57 -1.60
N ARG A 494 1.36 -9.90 -1.65
CA ARG A 494 0.79 -10.71 -0.55
C ARG A 494 1.77 -10.85 0.61
N THR A 495 3.07 -10.77 0.31
CA THR A 495 4.18 -10.79 1.28
C THR A 495 5.14 -9.64 1.03
N ALA A 496 6.17 -9.50 1.87
CA ALA A 496 7.28 -8.56 1.65
C ALA A 496 8.55 -9.26 1.13
N MET A 497 8.44 -10.52 0.70
CA MET A 497 9.59 -11.38 0.42
C MET A 497 10.54 -10.76 -0.63
N ALA A 498 9.99 -10.21 -1.72
CA ALA A 498 10.77 -9.53 -2.76
C ALA A 498 11.51 -8.27 -2.26
N GLN A 499 11.23 -7.81 -1.06
CA GLN A 499 11.85 -6.62 -0.47
C GLN A 499 12.86 -6.94 0.64
N VAL A 500 12.71 -8.12 1.27
CA VAL A 500 13.56 -8.50 2.40
C VAL A 500 14.60 -9.56 2.05
N VAL A 501 14.41 -10.28 0.95
CA VAL A 501 15.34 -11.27 0.41
C VAL A 501 15.92 -10.76 -0.90
N ARG A 502 17.24 -10.87 -1.09
CA ARG A 502 17.88 -10.45 -2.34
C ARG A 502 17.37 -11.27 -3.53
N ARG A 503 17.32 -10.65 -4.69
CA ARG A 503 16.82 -11.29 -5.91
C ARG A 503 17.65 -12.53 -6.30
N GLU A 504 18.97 -12.48 -6.08
CA GLU A 504 19.89 -13.59 -6.34
C GLU A 504 19.62 -14.76 -5.40
N ASP A 505 19.39 -14.48 -4.10
CA ASP A 505 19.09 -15.49 -3.08
C ASP A 505 17.72 -16.15 -3.37
N LEU A 506 16.72 -15.35 -3.78
CA LEU A 506 15.44 -15.87 -4.26
C LEU A 506 15.62 -16.80 -5.45
N ARG A 507 16.43 -16.43 -6.46
CA ARG A 507 16.68 -17.24 -7.66
C ARG A 507 17.29 -18.60 -7.31
N GLY A 508 18.21 -18.64 -6.36
CA GLY A 508 18.87 -19.85 -5.88
C GLY A 508 18.02 -20.71 -4.96
N SER A 509 16.94 -20.18 -4.38
CA SER A 509 16.19 -20.85 -3.33
C SER A 509 15.40 -22.07 -3.80
N PRO A 510 15.64 -23.27 -3.20
CA PRO A 510 14.75 -24.42 -3.40
C PRO A 510 13.32 -24.16 -2.92
N GLY A 511 13.18 -23.39 -1.83
CA GLY A 511 11.89 -23.03 -1.28
C GLY A 511 11.06 -22.16 -2.21
N LEU A 512 11.67 -21.28 -3.02
CA LEU A 512 10.93 -20.52 -4.02
C LEU A 512 10.36 -21.42 -5.15
N ARG A 513 11.06 -22.48 -5.51
CA ARG A 513 10.53 -23.47 -6.45
C ARG A 513 9.30 -24.19 -5.89
N GLU A 514 9.33 -24.51 -4.58
CA GLU A 514 8.19 -25.09 -3.88
C GLU A 514 7.01 -24.08 -3.81
N VAL A 515 7.27 -22.81 -3.52
CA VAL A 515 6.25 -21.73 -3.58
C VAL A 515 5.58 -21.72 -4.95
N CYS A 516 6.37 -21.74 -6.03
CA CYS A 516 5.82 -21.76 -7.40
C CYS A 516 4.98 -23.01 -7.68
N ARG A 517 5.41 -24.18 -7.18
CA ARG A 517 4.65 -25.43 -7.32
C ARG A 517 3.31 -25.36 -6.61
N ILE A 518 3.26 -24.79 -5.39
CA ILE A 518 2.02 -24.65 -4.62
C ILE A 518 1.07 -23.64 -5.31
N LEU A 519 1.61 -22.48 -5.74
CA LEU A 519 0.80 -21.41 -6.31
C LEU A 519 0.26 -21.74 -7.72
N PHE A 520 1.05 -22.42 -8.55
CA PHE A 520 0.79 -22.52 -9.99
C PHE A 520 0.80 -23.96 -10.54
N GLY A 521 1.02 -24.97 -9.67
CA GLY A 521 1.07 -26.37 -10.11
C GLY A 521 2.12 -26.61 -11.21
N GLU A 522 1.71 -27.22 -12.31
CA GLU A 522 2.58 -27.50 -13.47
C GLU A 522 3.15 -26.22 -14.12
N GLY A 523 2.43 -25.10 -14.02
CA GLY A 523 2.87 -23.80 -14.54
C GLY A 523 3.98 -23.14 -13.71
N GLY A 524 4.36 -23.69 -12.56
CA GLY A 524 5.25 -23.06 -11.59
C GLY A 524 6.62 -22.72 -12.15
N GLN A 525 7.23 -23.61 -12.95
CA GLN A 525 8.52 -23.37 -13.56
C GLN A 525 8.50 -22.21 -14.58
N ALA A 526 7.43 -22.10 -15.36
CA ALA A 526 7.25 -21.01 -16.33
C ALA A 526 7.08 -19.66 -15.59
N ARG A 527 6.32 -19.61 -14.49
CA ARG A 527 6.14 -18.42 -13.66
C ARG A 527 7.44 -17.97 -12.99
N LEU A 528 8.26 -18.93 -12.57
CA LEU A 528 9.58 -18.64 -12.02
C LEU A 528 10.49 -18.00 -13.09
N ALA A 529 10.57 -18.61 -14.25
CA ALA A 529 11.37 -18.11 -15.37
C ALA A 529 10.88 -16.71 -15.84
N GLU A 530 9.57 -16.51 -15.89
CA GLU A 530 8.94 -15.22 -16.19
C GLU A 530 9.35 -14.14 -15.18
N TYR A 531 9.29 -14.43 -13.89
CA TYR A 531 9.66 -13.48 -12.83
C TYR A 531 11.12 -13.03 -12.92
N PHE A 532 12.05 -13.95 -13.22
CA PHE A 532 13.46 -13.61 -13.36
C PHE A 532 13.86 -13.07 -14.74
N GLY A 533 12.96 -13.08 -15.71
CA GLY A 533 13.21 -12.58 -17.05
C GLY A 533 13.95 -13.56 -17.97
N ASP A 534 13.99 -14.83 -17.60
CA ASP A 534 14.65 -15.88 -18.37
C ASP A 534 13.86 -16.25 -19.63
N VAL A 535 12.56 -15.96 -19.64
CA VAL A 535 11.68 -16.05 -20.82
C VAL A 535 10.86 -14.77 -20.93
N SER A 536 10.51 -14.38 -22.14
CA SER A 536 9.60 -13.25 -22.35
C SER A 536 8.21 -13.61 -21.83
N ALA A 537 7.57 -12.66 -21.12
CA ALA A 537 6.17 -12.80 -20.80
C ALA A 537 5.34 -12.90 -22.08
N PRO A 538 4.24 -13.66 -22.10
CA PRO A 538 3.31 -13.66 -23.22
C PRO A 538 2.91 -12.23 -23.60
N PRO A 539 2.67 -11.91 -24.90
CA PRO A 539 2.37 -10.55 -25.35
C PRO A 539 1.25 -9.87 -24.57
N GLU A 540 0.25 -10.64 -24.16
CA GLU A 540 -0.90 -10.20 -23.35
C GLU A 540 -0.48 -9.73 -21.96
N ARG A 541 0.72 -10.08 -21.48
CA ARG A 541 1.31 -9.74 -20.19
C ARG A 541 2.54 -8.84 -20.27
N ALA A 542 3.01 -8.53 -21.47
CA ALA A 542 4.23 -7.72 -21.65
C ALA A 542 4.11 -6.32 -21.02
N GLY A 543 2.91 -5.77 -20.98
CA GLY A 543 2.60 -4.49 -20.31
C GLY A 543 2.57 -4.54 -18.78
N TRP A 544 2.73 -5.71 -18.14
CA TRP A 544 2.69 -5.86 -16.68
C TRP A 544 4.07 -5.71 -16.03
N ARG A 545 5.13 -5.81 -16.82
CA ARG A 545 6.49 -5.65 -16.32
C ARG A 545 6.79 -4.18 -16.09
N ARG A 546 7.34 -3.87 -14.93
CA ARG A 546 8.14 -2.66 -14.76
C ARG A 546 9.36 -2.78 -15.67
N ALA A 547 9.76 -1.67 -16.24
CA ALA A 547 11.09 -1.57 -16.84
C ALA A 547 12.14 -2.09 -15.81
N PRO A 548 13.17 -2.80 -16.25
CA PRO A 548 14.19 -3.41 -15.40
C PRO A 548 14.91 -2.38 -14.53
#